data_7c10df0da6fa20fa324c1e7dff9ef975
#
_entry.id   7c10df0da6fa20fa324c1e7dff9ef975
#
_cell.length_a   1.000
_cell.length_b   1.000
_cell.length_c   1.000
_cell.angle_alpha   90.00
_cell.angle_beta   90.00
_cell.angle_gamma   90.00
#
_symmetry.space_group_name_H-M   'P 1'
#
loop_
_entity.id
_entity.type
_entity.pdbx_description
1 polymer ?
#
loop_
_entity_poly.entity_id
_entity_poly.type
_entity_poly.pdbx_seq_one_letter_code
_entity_poly.pdbx_strand_id
1 'polypeptide(L)'
;MLRFISFGSGSSGNCYLLFTDTDCLMIDCGVGIRTLKKHFNQYGLKLDHVKHIILTHDHADHVKSVGSLSGNCHIPVFATTDVHRGVHGNWCVRRKINKENLFYLEKGETQQIGEFTVTSFAVPHDS
;
A
#
# COMPACT_ATOMS: atom_id res chain seq x y z
N MET A 1 6.48 -16.26 -12.11
CA MET A 1 5.27 -16.79 -11.43
C MET A 1 4.77 -15.77 -10.42
N LEU A 2 3.47 -15.54 -10.41
CA LEU A 2 2.86 -14.59 -9.46
C LEU A 2 2.69 -15.26 -8.10
N ARG A 3 3.11 -14.55 -7.05
CA ARG A 3 2.99 -15.01 -5.66
C ARG A 3 2.22 -14.00 -4.83
N PHE A 4 1.55 -14.49 -3.81
CA PHE A 4 0.75 -13.66 -2.91
C PHE A 4 1.10 -14.00 -1.47
N ILE A 5 1.30 -12.95 -0.64
CA ILE A 5 1.53 -13.12 0.79
C ILE A 5 0.64 -12.14 1.54
N SER A 6 -0.02 -12.61 2.61
CA SER A 6 -0.74 -11.73 3.53
C SER A 6 0.13 -11.50 4.76
N PHE A 7 0.42 -10.25 5.07
CA PHE A 7 1.14 -9.87 6.28
C PHE A 7 0.21 -9.43 7.40
N GLY A 8 -1.09 -9.40 7.12
CA GLY A 8 -2.10 -9.05 8.09
C GLY A 8 -3.43 -8.84 7.40
N SER A 9 -4.52 -9.29 8.03
CA SER A 9 -5.87 -9.03 7.55
C SER A 9 -6.78 -8.89 8.76
N GLY A 10 -7.33 -7.69 8.95
CA GLY A 10 -8.22 -7.42 10.06
C GLY A 10 -7.93 -6.08 10.71
N SER A 11 -8.53 -5.87 11.88
CA SER A 11 -8.47 -4.58 12.56
C SER A 11 -7.10 -4.23 13.12
N SER A 12 -6.20 -5.21 13.27
CA SER A 12 -4.85 -4.94 13.76
C SER A 12 -3.88 -4.55 12.65
N GLY A 13 -4.32 -4.60 11.40
CA GLY A 13 -3.51 -4.16 10.28
C GLY A 13 -3.74 -5.01 9.05
N ASN A 14 -3.78 -4.34 7.89
CA ASN A 14 -3.99 -4.99 6.60
C ASN A 14 -2.80 -4.68 5.70
N CYS A 15 -2.22 -5.73 5.13
CA CYS A 15 -1.09 -5.58 4.21
C CYS A 15 -0.94 -6.86 3.40
N TYR A 16 -0.94 -6.71 2.08
CA TYR A 16 -0.83 -7.84 1.16
C TYR A 16 0.25 -7.55 0.15
N LEU A 17 0.94 -8.58 -0.29
CA LEU A 17 2.01 -8.46 -1.27
C LEU A 17 1.73 -9.37 -2.45
N LEU A 18 1.76 -8.79 -3.65
CA LEU A 18 1.74 -9.53 -4.91
C LEU A 18 3.09 -9.32 -5.57
N PHE A 19 3.78 -10.39 -5.93
CA PHE A 19 5.09 -10.22 -6.53
C PHE A 19 5.41 -11.30 -7.55
N THR A 20 6.25 -10.91 -8.49
CA THR A 20 6.81 -11.78 -9.52
C THR A 20 8.32 -11.84 -9.28
N ASP A 21 9.05 -12.46 -10.20
CA ASP A 21 10.52 -12.48 -10.11
C ASP A 21 11.13 -11.09 -10.29
N THR A 22 10.40 -10.16 -10.90
CA THR A 22 10.94 -8.84 -11.28
C THR A 22 10.16 -7.65 -10.75
N ASP A 23 8.98 -7.86 -10.14
CA ASP A 23 8.14 -6.76 -9.66
C ASP A 23 7.42 -7.12 -8.37
N CYS A 24 6.99 -6.09 -7.64
CA CYS A 24 6.40 -6.28 -6.33
C CYS A 24 5.43 -5.15 -6.01
N LEU A 25 4.18 -5.51 -5.78
CA LEU A 25 3.09 -4.60 -5.47
C LEU A 25 2.56 -4.86 -4.08
N MET A 26 2.51 -3.83 -3.24
CA MET A 26 1.92 -3.92 -1.91
C MET A 26 0.51 -3.32 -1.94
N ILE A 27 -0.45 -4.03 -1.37
CA ILE A 27 -1.83 -3.56 -1.22
C ILE A 27 -2.06 -3.29 0.25
N ASP A 28 -2.27 -2.03 0.58
CA ASP A 28 -2.39 -1.48 1.93
C ASP A 28 -1.13 -1.67 2.77
N CYS A 29 -0.91 -0.77 3.70
CA CYS A 29 0.28 -0.75 4.54
C CYS A 29 -0.14 -0.35 5.96
N GLY A 30 -1.00 -1.17 6.56
CA GLY A 30 -1.57 -0.93 7.89
C GLY A 30 -0.86 -1.65 9.01
N VAL A 31 0.20 -2.39 8.72
CA VAL A 31 1.01 -3.09 9.72
C VAL A 31 2.15 -2.17 10.13
N GLY A 32 2.47 -2.11 11.43
CA GLY A 32 3.57 -1.28 11.91
C GLY A 32 4.87 -1.62 11.22
N ILE A 33 5.70 -0.60 10.96
CA ILE A 33 6.90 -0.75 10.12
C ILE A 33 7.88 -1.78 10.70
N ARG A 34 8.04 -1.85 12.00
CA ARG A 34 8.91 -2.84 12.65
C ARG A 34 8.41 -4.26 12.45
N THR A 35 7.11 -4.46 12.65
CA THR A 35 6.46 -5.76 12.48
C THR A 35 6.54 -6.18 11.01
N LEU A 36 6.31 -5.25 10.11
CA LEU A 36 6.37 -5.51 8.68
C LEU A 36 7.78 -5.95 8.27
N LYS A 37 8.80 -5.25 8.75
CA LYS A 37 10.19 -5.59 8.47
C LYS A 37 10.52 -7.00 8.95
N LYS A 38 10.05 -7.36 10.13
CA LYS A 38 10.24 -8.70 10.69
C LYS A 38 9.58 -9.76 9.83
N HIS A 39 8.33 -9.51 9.38
CA HIS A 39 7.62 -10.44 8.51
C HIS A 39 8.33 -10.61 7.17
N PHE A 40 8.79 -9.51 6.57
CA PHE A 40 9.53 -9.57 5.31
C PHE A 40 10.79 -10.44 5.45
N ASN A 41 11.51 -10.28 6.55
CA ASN A 41 12.71 -11.08 6.79
C ASN A 41 12.42 -12.58 6.82
N GLN A 42 11.26 -12.98 7.32
CA GLN A 42 10.86 -14.39 7.38
C GLN A 42 10.70 -15.01 5.99
N TYR A 43 10.46 -14.19 4.98
CA TYR A 43 10.31 -14.63 3.60
C TYR A 43 11.57 -14.33 2.76
N GLY A 44 12.64 -13.88 3.40
CA GLY A 44 13.86 -13.51 2.68
C GLY A 44 13.71 -12.25 1.85
N LEU A 45 12.75 -11.39 2.20
CA LEU A 45 12.46 -10.16 1.47
C LEU A 45 12.93 -8.94 2.25
N LYS A 46 13.17 -7.85 1.54
CA LYS A 46 13.48 -6.55 2.11
C LYS A 46 12.39 -5.57 1.73
N LEU A 47 12.17 -4.55 2.56
CA LEU A 47 11.14 -3.55 2.31
C LEU A 47 11.36 -2.80 1.00
N ASP A 48 12.61 -2.59 0.61
CA ASP A 48 12.92 -1.89 -0.64
C ASP A 48 12.69 -2.73 -1.89
N HIS A 49 12.30 -3.99 -1.74
CA HIS A 49 11.84 -4.80 -2.88
C HIS A 49 10.47 -4.36 -3.37
N VAL A 50 9.70 -3.66 -2.52
CA VAL A 50 8.38 -3.15 -2.91
C VAL A 50 8.57 -2.02 -3.91
N LYS A 51 7.94 -2.14 -5.07
CA LYS A 51 8.06 -1.16 -6.17
C LYS A 51 6.86 -0.23 -6.27
N HIS A 52 5.71 -0.67 -5.81
CA HIS A 52 4.45 0.08 -5.91
C HIS A 52 3.59 -0.22 -4.69
N ILE A 53 2.85 0.78 -4.22
CA ILE A 53 1.87 0.61 -3.15
C ILE A 53 0.52 1.08 -3.67
N ILE A 54 -0.54 0.31 -3.38
CA ILE A 54 -1.92 0.71 -3.66
C ILE A 54 -2.65 0.75 -2.33
N LEU A 55 -3.42 1.82 -2.10
CA LEU A 55 -4.24 1.95 -0.90
C LEU A 55 -5.71 1.81 -1.27
N THR A 56 -6.44 1.02 -0.48
CA THR A 56 -7.88 0.80 -0.69
C THR A 56 -8.73 1.64 0.24
N HIS A 57 -8.21 2.00 1.42
CA HIS A 57 -8.93 2.76 2.45
C HIS A 57 -7.99 3.77 3.08
N ASP A 58 -8.57 4.77 3.76
CA ASP A 58 -7.80 5.77 4.50
C ASP A 58 -7.79 5.51 6.00
N HIS A 59 -8.29 4.35 6.45
CA HIS A 59 -8.32 3.99 7.87
C HIS A 59 -6.93 3.52 8.34
N ALA A 60 -6.63 3.77 9.63
CA ALA A 60 -5.31 3.49 10.18
C ALA A 60 -4.86 2.04 9.97
N ASP A 61 -5.78 1.08 10.05
CA ASP A 61 -5.46 -0.33 9.86
C ASP A 61 -5.13 -0.70 8.40
N HIS A 62 -5.18 0.27 7.49
CA HIS A 62 -4.79 0.10 6.10
C HIS A 62 -3.59 0.98 5.72
N VAL A 63 -3.30 2.03 6.49
CA VAL A 63 -2.38 3.07 5.99
C VAL A 63 -1.33 3.54 7.00
N LYS A 64 -1.32 3.04 8.22
CA LYS A 64 -0.52 3.69 9.27
C LYS A 64 0.97 3.79 8.98
N SER A 65 1.55 2.89 8.21
CA SER A 65 2.99 2.89 7.91
C SER A 65 3.32 3.34 6.49
N VAL A 66 2.31 3.74 5.71
CA VAL A 66 2.52 4.00 4.29
C VAL A 66 3.50 5.15 4.05
N GLY A 67 3.41 6.23 4.83
CA GLY A 67 4.31 7.37 4.66
C GLY A 67 5.76 7.03 4.97
N SER A 68 5.98 6.22 5.99
CA SER A 68 7.32 5.79 6.37
C SER A 68 7.95 4.88 5.31
N LEU A 69 7.20 3.87 4.88
CA LEU A 69 7.72 2.94 3.88
C LEU A 69 7.97 3.64 2.55
N SER A 70 6.97 4.37 2.05
CA SER A 70 7.07 5.09 0.79
C SER A 70 8.21 6.10 0.82
N GLY A 71 8.33 6.86 1.90
CA GLY A 71 9.35 7.89 2.01
C GLY A 71 10.75 7.32 2.12
N ASN A 72 10.93 6.25 2.89
CA ASN A 72 12.26 5.65 3.07
C ASN A 72 12.77 4.95 1.81
N CYS A 73 11.87 4.35 1.04
CA CYS A 73 12.25 3.54 -0.12
C CYS A 73 11.88 4.20 -1.44
N HIS A 74 11.34 5.42 -1.43
CA HIS A 74 10.95 6.16 -2.63
C HIS A 74 9.95 5.38 -3.49
N ILE A 75 8.88 4.90 -2.85
CA ILE A 75 7.90 4.04 -3.52
C ILE A 75 6.66 4.86 -3.88
N PRO A 76 6.21 4.84 -5.15
CA PRO A 76 4.98 5.51 -5.53
C PRO A 76 3.76 4.86 -4.88
N VAL A 77 2.80 5.68 -4.46
CA VAL A 77 1.59 5.23 -3.77
C VAL A 77 0.39 5.65 -4.61
N PHE A 78 -0.38 4.66 -5.05
CA PHE A 78 -1.58 4.85 -5.88
C PHE A 78 -2.82 4.73 -5.02
N ALA A 79 -3.72 5.69 -5.15
CA ALA A 79 -4.99 5.69 -4.44
C ALA A 79 -5.92 6.69 -5.11
N THR A 80 -7.21 6.65 -4.75
CA THR A 80 -8.13 7.69 -5.19
C THR A 80 -7.77 9.01 -4.52
N THR A 81 -8.26 10.11 -5.09
CA THR A 81 -8.09 11.44 -4.49
C THR A 81 -8.62 11.45 -3.05
N ASP A 82 -9.80 10.85 -2.85
CA ASP A 82 -10.42 10.84 -1.52
C ASP A 82 -9.59 10.06 -0.51
N VAL A 83 -9.03 8.92 -0.90
CA VAL A 83 -8.19 8.12 0.00
C VAL A 83 -6.91 8.88 0.33
N HIS A 84 -6.25 9.49 -0.65
CA HIS A 84 -5.05 10.30 -0.39
C HIS A 84 -5.35 11.47 0.55
N ARG A 85 -6.48 12.12 0.35
CA ARG A 85 -6.90 13.22 1.22
C ARG A 85 -7.14 12.73 2.64
N GLY A 86 -7.81 11.58 2.79
CA GLY A 86 -8.06 10.98 4.10
C GLY A 86 -6.78 10.56 4.80
N VAL A 87 -5.82 10.01 4.08
CA VAL A 87 -4.51 9.64 4.63
C VAL A 87 -3.78 10.88 5.13
N HIS A 88 -3.79 11.94 4.35
CA HIS A 88 -3.11 13.19 4.74
C HIS A 88 -3.73 13.77 6.02
N GLY A 89 -5.03 13.66 6.18
CA GLY A 89 -5.73 14.16 7.37
C GLY A 89 -5.77 13.19 8.54
N ASN A 90 -5.29 11.97 8.40
CA ASN A 90 -5.39 10.96 9.44
C ASN A 90 -4.23 11.11 10.43
N TRP A 91 -4.56 11.47 11.68
CA TRP A 91 -3.55 11.71 12.71
C TRP A 91 -2.75 10.44 13.07
N CYS A 92 -3.27 9.25 12.78
CA CYS A 92 -2.55 8.01 13.01
C CYS A 92 -1.41 7.82 12.02
N VAL A 93 -1.46 8.50 10.88
CA VAL A 93 -0.40 8.45 9.87
C VAL A 93 0.56 9.60 10.19
N ARG A 94 1.54 9.32 11.01
CA ARG A 94 2.46 10.35 11.52
C ARG A 94 3.34 10.94 10.44
N ARG A 95 3.85 10.10 9.58
CA ARG A 95 4.64 10.55 8.43
C ARG A 95 3.77 10.50 7.19
N LYS A 96 3.52 11.66 6.59
CA LYS A 96 2.69 11.75 5.39
C LYS A 96 3.46 11.29 4.17
N ILE A 97 2.72 10.92 3.12
CA ILE A 97 3.32 10.49 1.86
C ILE A 97 3.97 11.72 1.21
N ASN A 98 5.23 11.59 0.78
CA ASN A 98 5.91 12.67 0.08
C ASN A 98 5.18 13.00 -1.22
N LYS A 99 5.15 14.28 -1.55
CA LYS A 99 4.40 14.77 -2.71
C LYS A 99 4.80 14.08 -4.01
N GLU A 100 6.09 13.80 -4.18
CA GLU A 100 6.59 13.15 -5.39
C GLU A 100 6.16 11.69 -5.51
N ASN A 101 5.64 11.10 -4.44
CA ASN A 101 5.17 9.71 -4.42
C ASN A 101 3.65 9.60 -4.47
N LEU A 102 2.94 10.70 -4.61
CA LEU A 102 1.48 10.70 -4.72
C LEU A 102 1.08 10.42 -6.16
N PHE A 103 0.42 9.30 -6.40
CA PHE A 103 -0.14 8.93 -7.69
C PHE A 103 -1.61 8.59 -7.52
N TYR A 104 -2.39 8.73 -8.55
CA TYR A 104 -3.84 8.63 -8.45
C TYR A 104 -4.40 7.56 -9.38
N LEU A 105 -5.32 6.77 -8.85
CA LEU A 105 -6.09 5.80 -9.62
C LEU A 105 -7.53 5.93 -9.11
N GLU A 106 -8.36 6.63 -9.89
CA GLU A 106 -9.75 6.89 -9.49
C GLU A 106 -10.65 5.70 -9.78
N LYS A 107 -11.82 5.68 -9.14
CA LYS A 107 -12.79 4.60 -9.34
C LYS A 107 -13.20 4.52 -10.80
N GLY A 108 -13.25 3.31 -11.32
CA GLY A 108 -13.58 3.08 -12.72
C GLY A 108 -12.40 3.11 -13.67
N GLU A 109 -11.22 3.50 -13.18
CA GLU A 109 -10.03 3.55 -14.02
C GLU A 109 -9.25 2.25 -13.97
N THR A 110 -8.59 1.95 -15.08
CA THR A 110 -7.64 0.83 -15.17
C THR A 110 -6.29 1.41 -15.54
N GLN A 111 -5.26 1.00 -14.85
CA GLN A 111 -3.91 1.50 -15.07
C GLN A 111 -2.91 0.36 -15.01
N GLN A 112 -1.90 0.44 -15.87
CA GLN A 112 -0.77 -0.47 -15.81
C GLN A 112 0.22 0.07 -14.78
N ILE A 113 0.46 -0.70 -13.73
CA ILE A 113 1.40 -0.34 -12.66
C ILE A 113 2.46 -1.40 -12.62
N GLY A 114 3.63 -1.10 -13.20
CA GLY A 114 4.66 -2.12 -13.39
C GLY A 114 4.13 -3.26 -14.26
N GLU A 115 4.26 -4.48 -13.78
CA GLU A 115 3.76 -5.67 -14.47
C GLU A 115 2.29 -5.94 -14.19
N PHE A 116 1.64 -5.12 -13.35
CA PHE A 116 0.28 -5.36 -12.88
C PHE A 116 -0.72 -4.45 -13.58
N THR A 117 -1.84 -5.03 -14.00
CA THR A 117 -2.97 -4.25 -14.50
C THR A 117 -3.97 -4.11 -13.37
N VAL A 118 -4.21 -2.88 -12.95
CA VAL A 118 -5.01 -2.59 -11.76
C VAL A 118 -6.25 -1.80 -12.15
N THR A 119 -7.41 -2.26 -11.69
CA THR A 119 -8.68 -1.57 -11.89
C THR A 119 -9.26 -1.22 -10.53
N SER A 120 -9.64 0.04 -10.37
CA SER A 120 -10.28 0.53 -9.16
C SER A 120 -11.79 0.59 -9.39
N PHE A 121 -12.56 0.11 -8.41
CA PHE A 121 -14.01 0.18 -8.49
C PHE A 121 -14.60 0.38 -7.11
N ALA A 122 -15.80 0.93 -7.06
CA ALA A 122 -16.51 1.14 -5.81
C ALA A 122 -17.18 -0.16 -5.38
N VAL A 123 -17.12 -0.46 -4.09
CA VAL A 123 -17.89 -1.57 -3.53
C VAL A 123 -19.09 -0.99 -2.79
N PRO A 124 -20.24 -1.66 -2.87
CA PRO A 124 -21.45 -1.14 -2.25
C PRO A 124 -21.46 -1.43 -0.76
N HIS A 125 -20.65 -0.75 -0.02
CA HIS A 125 -20.72 -0.83 1.44
C HIS A 125 -20.30 0.51 2.00
N ASP A 126 -20.65 0.72 3.22
CA ASP A 126 -20.25 1.90 3.92
C ASP A 126 -18.83 1.82 4.31
N SER A 127 -18.06 2.58 4.00
CA SER A 127 -16.66 2.52 4.41
C SER A 127 -16.36 3.37 5.62
#